data_fdffb3a95d13ac1f050c584060481b0d
#
_entry.id   fdffb3a95d13ac1f050c584060481b0d
#
_cell.length_a   1.000
_cell.length_b   1.000
_cell.length_c   1.000
_cell.angle_alpha   90.00
_cell.angle_beta   90.00
_cell.angle_gamma   90.00
#
_symmetry.space_group_name_H-M   'P 1'
#
loop_
_entity.id
_entity.type
_entity.pdbx_description
1 polymer ?
#
loop_
_entity_poly.entity_id
_entity_poly.type
_entity_poly.pdbx_seq_one_letter_code
_entity_poly.pdbx_strand_id
1 'polypeptide(L)'
;IFRYGGYGFWSQRNFMIYFDEDFKEWELYPSKNNSYSPEGSYKGIHFKNDNNIYFIGGYSVDENNLIESKNNTEVIKYNFDTNLFEYIGKLNFHFDYSSLIVKDDLGFAIHSGTQIAYIKPSENLVQFYDKTPQQLNLKNYERLQNHNMYYNDNYLVQIFRNSDLENYKIILPKSDFYKNKISEIKLYNNSFVYLPSLSSFLILLFLALLTIYVIDKFRFNYILLNSKGIVYRRVLNNLSVKEVVFMKQIIKVGFISTKSVLKIVENTNLSYPHNIKIKDQFIKDINLKLKTIFNKDYTPLEVRSSSKDARIKEYLFNENFNKVIKRLSVKV
;
A
#
# COMPACT_ATOMS: atom_id res chain seq x y z
N ILE A 1 18.54 14.62 35.15
CA ILE A 1 18.05 15.65 34.22
C ILE A 1 18.15 15.11 32.81
N PHE A 2 17.05 15.22 32.01
CA PHE A 2 17.02 14.82 30.61
C PHE A 2 16.83 16.01 29.69
N ARG A 3 17.38 15.93 28.48
CA ARG A 3 17.12 16.86 27.38
C ARG A 3 16.83 16.06 26.11
N TYR A 4 15.87 16.54 25.34
CA TYR A 4 15.54 16.00 24.03
C TYR A 4 15.60 17.10 22.99
N GLY A 5 16.13 16.76 21.80
CA GLY A 5 16.19 17.68 20.67
C GLY A 5 17.11 18.87 20.89
N GLY A 6 16.73 19.99 20.32
CA GLY A 6 17.46 21.24 20.35
C GLY A 6 18.25 21.51 19.06
N TYR A 7 18.72 22.74 18.93
CA TYR A 7 19.53 23.20 17.81
C TYR A 7 21.01 23.24 18.17
N GLY A 8 21.87 22.66 17.34
CA GLY A 8 23.31 22.72 17.53
C GLY A 8 24.07 22.29 16.28
N PHE A 9 25.21 22.95 16.01
CA PHE A 9 26.05 22.69 14.84
C PHE A 9 25.29 22.63 13.52
N TRP A 10 24.41 23.59 13.27
CA TRP A 10 23.59 23.74 12.04
C TRP A 10 22.55 22.64 11.80
N SER A 11 22.26 21.84 12.82
CA SER A 11 21.22 20.81 12.71
C SER A 11 20.34 20.76 13.96
N GLN A 12 19.11 20.31 13.76
CA GLN A 12 18.21 19.96 14.85
C GLN A 12 18.44 18.50 15.24
N ARG A 13 18.44 18.25 16.54
CA ARG A 13 18.76 16.93 17.09
C ARG A 13 17.49 16.15 17.39
N ASN A 14 17.58 14.84 17.26
CA ASN A 14 16.46 13.89 17.47
C ASN A 14 16.75 12.83 18.54
N PHE A 15 17.72 13.07 19.37
CA PHE A 15 18.10 12.17 20.45
C PHE A 15 17.90 12.78 21.82
N MET A 16 17.86 11.92 22.82
CA MET A 16 17.78 12.30 24.22
C MET A 16 19.15 12.17 24.87
N ILE A 17 19.49 13.13 25.71
CA ILE A 17 20.68 13.10 26.55
C ILE A 17 20.27 13.20 28.01
N TYR A 18 21.07 12.64 28.89
CA TYR A 18 20.93 12.80 30.33
C TYR A 18 22.22 13.28 30.95
N PHE A 19 22.09 13.96 32.07
CA PHE A 19 23.24 14.37 32.87
C PHE A 19 23.59 13.23 33.82
N ASP A 20 24.78 12.67 33.65
CA ASP A 20 25.34 11.70 34.58
C ASP A 20 25.95 12.44 35.78
N GLU A 21 25.41 12.20 36.96
CA GLU A 21 25.84 12.88 38.17
C GLU A 21 27.17 12.37 38.72
N ASP A 22 27.55 11.14 38.40
CA ASP A 22 28.80 10.53 38.87
C ASP A 22 30.01 11.06 38.05
N PHE A 23 29.84 11.10 36.73
CA PHE A 23 30.90 11.60 35.81
C PHE A 23 30.82 13.13 35.57
N LYS A 24 29.71 13.81 36.01
CA LYS A 24 29.45 15.22 35.76
C LYS A 24 29.42 15.60 34.26
N GLU A 25 28.96 14.69 33.39
CA GLU A 25 28.92 14.86 31.97
C GLU A 25 27.55 14.58 31.38
N TRP A 26 27.32 15.08 30.16
CA TRP A 26 26.10 14.79 29.41
C TRP A 26 26.34 13.60 28.49
N GLU A 27 25.54 12.55 28.68
CA GLU A 27 25.60 11.34 27.90
C GLU A 27 24.38 11.11 27.05
N LEU A 28 24.55 10.32 25.98
CA LEU A 28 23.43 9.89 25.17
C LEU A 28 22.57 8.89 25.93
N TYR A 29 21.28 9.17 26.01
CA TYR A 29 20.36 8.20 26.57
C TYR A 29 20.08 7.10 25.56
N PRO A 30 20.20 5.82 25.91
CA PRO A 30 20.14 4.74 24.95
C PRO A 30 18.76 4.59 24.31
N SER A 31 18.74 4.36 23.01
CA SER A 31 17.56 3.89 22.28
C SER A 31 17.88 2.59 21.53
N LYS A 32 16.92 1.68 21.46
CA LYS A 32 17.12 0.42 20.74
C LYS A 32 17.11 0.63 19.22
N ASN A 33 17.78 -0.24 18.48
CA ASN A 33 17.93 -0.15 17.02
C ASN A 33 16.60 -0.19 16.24
N ASN A 34 15.56 -0.78 16.83
CA ASN A 34 14.22 -0.83 16.24
C ASN A 34 13.29 0.30 16.70
N SER A 35 13.87 1.29 17.39
CA SER A 35 13.16 2.51 17.81
C SER A 35 12.76 3.35 16.60
N TYR A 36 11.62 4.00 16.68
CA TYR A 36 11.28 5.06 15.74
C TYR A 36 12.37 6.15 15.77
N SER A 37 12.77 6.65 14.62
CA SER A 37 13.71 7.78 14.52
C SER A 37 12.93 9.06 14.29
N PRO A 38 12.71 9.89 15.33
CA PRO A 38 11.93 11.10 15.18
C PRO A 38 12.67 12.16 14.36
N GLU A 39 11.92 13.11 13.79
CA GLU A 39 12.55 14.31 13.24
C GLU A 39 13.24 15.13 14.35
N GLY A 40 14.37 15.73 14.01
CA GLY A 40 15.01 16.67 14.92
C GLY A 40 14.10 17.86 15.20
N SER A 41 13.94 18.22 16.47
CA SER A 41 13.01 19.27 16.87
C SER A 41 13.54 20.20 17.96
N TYR A 42 12.98 21.41 18.02
CA TYR A 42 13.26 22.39 19.07
C TYR A 42 12.00 23.15 19.48
N LYS A 43 12.00 23.75 20.67
CA LYS A 43 10.83 24.44 21.27
C LYS A 43 9.56 23.59 21.37
N GLY A 44 9.68 22.25 21.37
CA GLY A 44 8.57 21.35 21.69
C GLY A 44 8.28 21.32 23.18
N ILE A 45 7.09 20.86 23.54
CA ILE A 45 6.69 20.64 24.93
C ILE A 45 6.92 19.18 25.27
N HIS A 46 7.60 18.94 26.39
CA HIS A 46 7.82 17.61 26.93
C HIS A 46 6.86 17.36 28.08
N PHE A 47 6.15 16.26 28.04
CA PHE A 47 5.22 15.86 29.09
C PHE A 47 5.51 14.43 29.55
N LYS A 48 5.84 14.27 30.85
CA LYS A 48 6.10 12.94 31.42
C LYS A 48 4.83 12.43 32.08
N ASN A 49 4.48 11.19 31.80
CA ASN A 49 3.43 10.45 32.48
C ASN A 49 3.92 9.03 32.75
N ASP A 50 4.02 8.68 34.03
CA ASP A 50 4.61 7.41 34.48
C ASP A 50 5.99 7.14 33.86
N ASN A 51 6.14 5.98 33.22
CA ASN A 51 7.36 5.58 32.51
C ASN A 51 7.44 6.03 31.04
N ASN A 52 6.58 6.99 30.65
CA ASN A 52 6.58 7.55 29.31
C ASN A 52 6.87 9.04 29.34
N ILE A 53 7.53 9.52 28.29
CA ILE A 53 7.63 10.94 28.01
C ILE A 53 7.14 11.22 26.61
N TYR A 54 6.26 12.21 26.48
CA TYR A 54 5.71 12.68 25.21
C TYR A 54 6.47 13.91 24.74
N PHE A 55 6.81 13.96 23.46
CA PHE A 55 7.42 15.09 22.77
C PHE A 55 6.43 15.60 21.74
N ILE A 56 6.01 16.87 21.88
CA ILE A 56 4.82 17.38 21.19
C ILE A 56 5.06 18.81 20.72
N GLY A 57 4.71 19.10 19.46
CA GLY A 57 4.78 20.44 18.89
C GLY A 57 6.21 20.95 18.65
N GLY A 58 6.36 22.28 18.62
CA GLY A 58 7.63 22.93 18.29
C GLY A 58 7.90 22.97 16.79
N TYR A 59 9.18 23.04 16.43
CA TYR A 59 9.62 23.20 15.04
C TYR A 59 10.64 22.13 14.68
N SER A 60 10.63 21.71 13.40
CA SER A 60 11.64 20.87 12.77
C SER A 60 12.24 21.56 11.55
N VAL A 61 13.33 21.03 11.02
CA VAL A 61 13.96 21.55 9.77
C VAL A 61 13.05 21.26 8.61
N ASP A 62 12.92 22.20 7.67
CA ASP A 62 12.31 21.92 6.39
C ASP A 62 13.31 21.15 5.50
N GLU A 63 12.90 19.98 4.99
CA GLU A 63 13.75 19.15 4.14
C GLU A 63 14.12 19.83 2.81
N ASN A 64 13.26 20.74 2.35
CA ASN A 64 13.48 21.48 1.10
C ASN A 64 14.34 22.73 1.30
N ASN A 65 14.38 23.27 2.52
CA ASN A 65 15.15 24.45 2.86
C ASN A 65 15.71 24.31 4.29
N LEU A 66 16.95 23.88 4.41
CA LEU A 66 17.60 23.63 5.71
C LEU A 66 17.76 24.87 6.60
N ILE A 67 17.54 26.07 6.06
CA ILE A 67 17.59 27.34 6.80
C ILE A 67 16.23 27.66 7.44
N GLU A 68 15.15 27.15 6.86
CA GLU A 68 13.79 27.40 7.32
C GLU A 68 13.31 26.31 8.28
N SER A 69 12.49 26.72 9.21
CA SER A 69 11.84 25.81 10.16
C SER A 69 10.41 25.56 9.74
N LYS A 70 10.00 24.31 9.74
CA LYS A 70 8.60 23.91 9.59
C LYS A 70 8.00 23.57 10.96
N ASN A 71 6.68 23.65 11.06
CA ASN A 71 5.96 23.20 12.24
C ASN A 71 6.16 21.70 12.45
N ASN A 72 6.67 21.28 13.60
CA ASN A 72 6.71 19.87 13.93
C ASN A 72 5.30 19.37 14.22
N THR A 73 4.84 18.42 13.44
CA THR A 73 3.51 17.82 13.58
C THR A 73 3.52 16.43 14.18
N GLU A 74 4.69 15.89 14.52
CA GLU A 74 4.79 14.58 15.12
C GLU A 74 4.45 14.61 16.62
N VAL A 75 3.72 13.59 17.06
CA VAL A 75 3.60 13.24 18.47
C VAL A 75 4.38 11.97 18.69
N ILE A 76 5.41 12.06 19.52
CA ILE A 76 6.34 10.99 19.80
C ILE A 76 6.28 10.65 21.26
N LYS A 77 6.33 9.39 21.58
CA LYS A 77 6.43 8.87 22.96
C LYS A 77 7.73 8.10 23.10
N TYR A 78 8.48 8.36 24.16
CA TYR A 78 9.58 7.52 24.60
C TYR A 78 9.16 6.76 25.84
N ASN A 79 9.38 5.46 25.84
CA ASN A 79 9.10 4.58 26.97
C ASN A 79 10.41 4.17 27.65
N PHE A 80 10.57 4.49 28.95
CA PHE A 80 11.78 4.25 29.71
C PHE A 80 12.02 2.74 30.02
N ASP A 81 10.99 1.91 30.08
CA ASP A 81 11.14 0.47 30.35
C ASP A 81 11.68 -0.26 29.12
N THR A 82 11.22 0.13 27.95
CA THR A 82 11.59 -0.53 26.71
C THR A 82 12.75 0.14 25.96
N ASN A 83 13.08 1.38 26.34
CA ASN A 83 14.05 2.26 25.65
C ASN A 83 13.71 2.47 24.17
N LEU A 84 12.41 2.67 23.84
CA LEU A 84 11.93 2.85 22.50
C LEU A 84 11.25 4.20 22.32
N PHE A 85 11.56 4.86 21.20
CA PHE A 85 10.71 5.90 20.63
C PHE A 85 9.59 5.26 19.80
N GLU A 86 8.39 5.75 19.98
CA GLU A 86 7.20 5.34 19.26
C GLU A 86 6.54 6.58 18.63
N TYR A 87 6.24 6.48 17.35
CA TYR A 87 5.38 7.46 16.68
C TYR A 87 3.92 7.20 17.06
N ILE A 88 3.28 8.20 17.69
CA ILE A 88 1.90 8.06 18.18
C ILE A 88 0.90 8.59 17.15
N GLY A 89 1.25 9.68 16.46
CA GLY A 89 0.36 10.24 15.46
C GLY A 89 0.77 11.65 15.03
N LYS A 90 -0.11 12.26 14.24
CA LYS A 90 0.07 13.62 13.73
C LYS A 90 -0.81 14.59 14.49
N LEU A 91 -0.21 15.70 14.97
CA LEU A 91 -0.92 16.79 15.65
C LEU A 91 -2.01 17.39 14.77
N ASN A 92 -3.14 17.69 15.40
CA ASN A 92 -4.26 18.36 14.75
C ASN A 92 -4.11 19.87 14.69
N PHE A 93 -3.24 20.46 15.52
CA PHE A 93 -2.93 21.89 15.50
C PHE A 93 -1.51 22.14 16.01
N HIS A 94 -0.92 23.26 15.60
CA HIS A 94 0.43 23.63 15.98
C HIS A 94 0.49 24.46 17.26
N PHE A 95 1.50 24.20 18.06
CA PHE A 95 1.91 25.02 19.21
C PHE A 95 3.38 24.76 19.53
N ASP A 96 3.97 25.69 20.29
CA ASP A 96 5.35 25.58 20.75
C ASP A 96 5.48 25.89 22.23
N TYR A 97 6.68 25.81 22.76
CA TYR A 97 6.96 26.08 24.18
C TYR A 97 6.61 27.52 24.61
N SER A 98 6.63 28.51 23.70
CA SER A 98 6.28 29.89 24.02
C SER A 98 4.81 30.07 24.36
N SER A 99 3.95 29.16 23.92
CA SER A 99 2.51 29.15 24.23
C SER A 99 2.19 28.49 25.58
N LEU A 100 3.18 27.84 26.23
CA LEU A 100 2.96 27.11 27.48
C LEU A 100 2.61 28.07 28.61
N ILE A 101 1.54 27.73 29.35
CA ILE A 101 1.11 28.44 30.54
C ILE A 101 1.59 27.68 31.78
N VAL A 102 1.16 26.44 31.95
CA VAL A 102 1.43 25.63 33.13
C VAL A 102 1.35 24.15 32.82
N LYS A 103 2.06 23.35 33.61
CA LYS A 103 2.00 21.87 33.57
C LYS A 103 1.49 21.33 34.90
N ASP A 104 0.75 20.22 34.83
CA ASP A 104 0.39 19.40 35.99
C ASP A 104 0.64 17.91 35.68
N ASP A 105 0.22 17.03 36.57
CA ASP A 105 0.44 15.57 36.43
C ASP A 105 -0.38 14.92 35.31
N LEU A 106 -1.46 15.56 34.89
CA LEU A 106 -2.36 15.02 33.84
C LEU A 106 -2.10 15.62 32.45
N GLY A 107 -1.49 16.83 32.42
CA GLY A 107 -1.30 17.52 31.16
C GLY A 107 -0.65 18.90 31.29
N PHE A 108 -0.97 19.74 30.32
CA PHE A 108 -0.47 21.12 30.32
C PHE A 108 -1.45 22.06 29.62
N ALA A 109 -1.45 23.30 30.05
CA ALA A 109 -2.24 24.37 29.44
C ALA A 109 -1.37 25.26 28.56
N ILE A 110 -1.92 25.66 27.42
CA ILE A 110 -1.28 26.57 26.46
C ILE A 110 -2.23 27.72 26.09
N HIS A 111 -1.64 28.84 25.64
CA HIS A 111 -2.37 29.86 24.91
C HIS A 111 -2.73 29.39 23.51
N SER A 112 -4.01 29.49 23.12
CA SER A 112 -4.52 29.17 21.79
C SER A 112 -5.40 30.32 21.31
N GLY A 113 -4.80 31.33 20.70
CA GLY A 113 -5.51 32.57 20.33
C GLY A 113 -6.25 33.22 21.49
N THR A 114 -7.56 33.34 21.41
CA THR A 114 -8.44 33.90 22.46
C THR A 114 -8.83 32.87 23.52
N GLN A 115 -8.36 31.62 23.42
CA GLN A 115 -8.74 30.54 24.31
C GLN A 115 -7.53 30.00 25.07
N ILE A 116 -7.80 29.16 26.06
CA ILE A 116 -6.82 28.30 26.70
C ILE A 116 -7.12 26.89 26.24
N ALA A 117 -6.09 26.20 25.77
CA ALA A 117 -6.18 24.77 25.45
C ALA A 117 -5.49 23.96 26.56
N TYR A 118 -6.22 23.08 27.22
CA TYR A 118 -5.66 22.11 28.15
C TYR A 118 -5.46 20.77 27.43
N ILE A 119 -4.24 20.36 27.39
CA ILE A 119 -3.79 19.20 26.60
C ILE A 119 -3.45 18.06 27.55
N LYS A 120 -4.06 16.89 27.27
CA LYS A 120 -3.80 15.63 27.98
C LYS A 120 -3.22 14.61 26.99
N PRO A 121 -1.90 14.49 26.89
CA PRO A 121 -1.26 13.65 25.86
C PRO A 121 -1.59 12.17 25.98
N SER A 122 -1.67 11.65 27.21
CA SER A 122 -1.98 10.25 27.48
C SER A 122 -3.42 9.86 27.10
N GLU A 123 -4.34 10.81 27.16
CA GLU A 123 -5.75 10.61 26.78
C GLU A 123 -6.04 10.97 25.32
N ASN A 124 -5.05 11.47 24.57
CA ASN A 124 -5.23 12.02 23.21
C ASN A 124 -6.31 13.12 23.16
N LEU A 125 -6.30 14.03 24.11
CA LEU A 125 -7.38 14.96 24.36
C LEU A 125 -6.91 16.40 24.47
N VAL A 126 -7.66 17.32 23.88
CA VAL A 126 -7.51 18.76 24.04
C VAL A 126 -8.85 19.37 24.40
N GLN A 127 -8.90 20.12 25.46
CA GLN A 127 -10.07 20.83 25.94
C GLN A 127 -9.84 22.33 25.83
N PHE A 128 -10.74 23.04 25.16
CA PHE A 128 -10.67 24.49 24.99
C PHE A 128 -11.58 25.19 25.98
N TYR A 129 -11.07 26.28 26.56
CA TYR A 129 -11.76 27.11 27.56
C TYR A 129 -11.70 28.57 27.14
N ASP A 130 -12.78 29.33 27.42
CA ASP A 130 -12.75 30.77 27.25
C ASP A 130 -11.79 31.42 28.28
N LYS A 131 -11.03 32.42 27.84
CA LYS A 131 -10.18 33.21 28.76
C LYS A 131 -11.04 34.12 29.60
N THR A 132 -10.88 34.03 30.91
CA THR A 132 -11.43 35.01 31.84
C THR A 132 -10.64 36.33 31.77
N PRO A 133 -11.20 37.48 32.24
CA PRO A 133 -10.46 38.74 32.31
C PRO A 133 -9.11 38.66 33.05
N GLN A 134 -9.05 37.86 34.11
CA GLN A 134 -7.79 37.65 34.86
C GLN A 134 -6.79 36.81 34.01
N GLN A 135 -7.25 35.84 33.26
CA GLN A 135 -6.41 35.04 32.34
C GLN A 135 -5.93 35.87 31.12
N LEU A 136 -6.72 36.86 30.68
CA LEU A 136 -6.31 37.78 29.62
C LEU A 136 -5.14 38.66 30.05
N ASN A 137 -5.06 39.05 31.31
CA ASN A 137 -3.93 39.80 31.87
C ASN A 137 -2.62 38.97 31.81
N LEU A 138 -2.68 37.64 31.82
CA LEU A 138 -1.51 36.77 31.64
C LEU A 138 -0.85 36.96 30.27
N LYS A 139 -1.59 37.40 29.27
CA LYS A 139 -1.08 37.62 27.90
C LYS A 139 -0.07 38.76 27.78
N ASN A 140 -0.16 39.77 28.63
CA ASN A 140 0.75 40.91 28.61
C ASN A 140 2.17 40.59 29.11
N TYR A 141 2.40 39.36 29.57
CA TYR A 141 3.67 38.89 30.12
C TYR A 141 4.47 37.99 29.14
N GLU A 142 4.05 37.86 27.89
CA GLU A 142 4.80 37.13 26.83
C GLU A 142 6.24 37.65 26.64
N ARG A 143 6.54 38.86 27.14
CA ARG A 143 7.89 39.45 27.09
C ARG A 143 8.82 39.02 28.22
N LEU A 144 8.31 38.39 29.26
CA LEU A 144 9.11 37.96 30.41
C LEU A 144 9.51 36.50 30.21
N GLN A 145 10.76 36.28 29.85
CA GLN A 145 11.35 34.94 29.55
C GLN A 145 11.36 33.96 30.75
N ASN A 146 10.86 34.34 31.92
CA ASN A 146 10.80 33.50 33.11
C ASN A 146 9.34 33.29 33.54
N HIS A 147 8.69 32.32 32.93
CA HIS A 147 7.35 31.86 33.30
C HIS A 147 7.44 31.02 34.60
N ASN A 148 7.44 31.63 35.74
CA ASN A 148 7.29 30.95 37.01
C ASN A 148 5.79 30.78 37.33
N MET A 149 5.14 29.91 36.55
CA MET A 149 3.75 29.56 36.78
C MET A 149 3.67 28.10 37.18
N TYR A 150 2.99 27.81 38.27
CA TYR A 150 2.87 26.46 38.80
C TYR A 150 1.54 26.28 39.54
N TYR A 151 1.12 25.04 39.65
CA TYR A 151 0.02 24.70 40.54
C TYR A 151 0.53 24.52 41.98
N ASN A 152 -0.23 25.06 42.91
CA ASN A 152 -0.11 24.79 44.34
C ASN A 152 -1.49 24.34 44.82
N ASP A 153 -1.66 23.05 45.03
CA ASP A 153 -2.94 22.40 45.35
C ASP A 153 -4.04 22.76 44.32
N ASN A 154 -5.04 23.52 44.79
CA ASN A 154 -6.17 23.96 43.99
C ASN A 154 -6.00 25.34 43.34
N TYR A 155 -4.81 25.90 43.38
CA TYR A 155 -4.54 27.24 42.88
C TYR A 155 -3.45 27.23 41.80
N LEU A 156 -3.67 28.05 40.78
CA LEU A 156 -2.64 28.45 39.84
C LEU A 156 -1.93 29.68 40.44
N VAL A 157 -0.63 29.58 40.61
CA VAL A 157 0.21 30.66 41.16
C VAL A 157 1.14 31.13 40.04
N GLN A 158 1.09 32.42 39.74
CA GLN A 158 2.03 33.09 38.86
C GLN A 158 2.83 34.11 39.65
N ILE A 159 4.16 34.04 39.57
CA ILE A 159 5.08 35.03 40.12
C ILE A 159 5.74 35.74 38.95
N PHE A 160 5.70 37.05 38.95
CA PHE A 160 6.36 37.87 37.94
C PHE A 160 6.95 39.13 38.57
N ARG A 161 7.91 39.71 37.88
CA ARG A 161 8.59 40.92 38.25
C ARG A 161 8.23 42.03 37.27
N ASN A 162 7.77 43.19 37.80
CA ASN A 162 7.50 44.33 36.93
C ASN A 162 8.79 45.08 36.53
N SER A 163 8.65 46.13 35.70
CA SER A 163 9.75 47.02 35.30
C SER A 163 10.49 47.67 36.46
N ASP A 164 9.79 47.89 37.57
CA ASP A 164 10.32 48.56 38.77
C ASP A 164 10.97 47.58 39.75
N LEU A 165 11.19 46.32 39.28
CA LEU A 165 11.79 45.25 40.07
C LEU A 165 10.96 44.74 41.26
N GLU A 166 9.69 45.13 41.31
CA GLU A 166 8.78 44.61 42.31
C GLU A 166 8.21 43.23 41.91
N ASN A 167 8.09 42.34 42.88
CA ASN A 167 7.53 41.01 42.68
C ASN A 167 6.01 41.05 42.91
N TYR A 168 5.29 40.59 41.90
CA TYR A 168 3.84 40.41 41.96
C TYR A 168 3.49 38.93 41.96
N LYS A 169 2.38 38.62 42.64
CA LYS A 169 1.84 37.28 42.73
C LYS A 169 0.37 37.30 42.32
N ILE A 170 0.02 36.53 41.30
CA ILE A 170 -1.36 36.25 40.96
C ILE A 170 -1.70 34.86 41.45
N ILE A 171 -2.85 34.69 42.10
CA ILE A 171 -3.37 33.40 42.54
C ILE A 171 -4.77 33.25 41.95
N LEU A 172 -4.97 32.21 41.17
CA LEU A 172 -6.26 31.89 40.58
C LEU A 172 -6.68 30.49 41.02
N PRO A 173 -7.93 30.30 41.48
CA PRO A 173 -8.45 28.96 41.72
C PRO A 173 -8.40 28.13 40.42
N LYS A 174 -8.00 26.86 40.52
CA LYS A 174 -7.93 25.95 39.37
C LYS A 174 -9.31 25.80 38.71
N SER A 175 -10.39 25.82 39.51
CA SER A 175 -11.78 25.79 39.00
C SER A 175 -12.13 26.99 38.12
N ASP A 176 -11.63 28.16 38.45
CA ASP A 176 -11.89 29.41 37.71
C ASP A 176 -11.03 29.47 36.45
N PHE A 177 -9.84 28.86 36.47
CA PHE A 177 -8.95 28.78 35.32
C PHE A 177 -9.54 27.90 34.21
N TYR A 178 -10.20 26.81 34.57
CA TYR A 178 -10.84 25.86 33.64
C TYR A 178 -12.38 26.02 33.64
N LYS A 179 -12.87 27.21 33.85
CA LYS A 179 -14.29 27.54 33.74
C LYS A 179 -14.69 27.71 32.27
N ASN A 180 -15.93 27.38 31.92
CA ASN A 180 -16.48 27.56 30.58
C ASN A 180 -15.76 26.78 29.48
N LYS A 181 -15.77 25.48 29.59
CA LYS A 181 -15.34 24.58 28.51
C LYS A 181 -16.19 24.83 27.28
N ILE A 182 -15.56 25.10 26.12
CA ILE A 182 -16.19 25.41 24.84
C ILE A 182 -16.29 24.15 23.98
N SER A 183 -15.18 23.45 23.83
CA SER A 183 -15.05 22.32 22.91
C SER A 183 -13.97 21.34 23.34
N GLU A 184 -13.97 20.21 22.67
CA GLU A 184 -13.01 19.14 22.87
C GLU A 184 -12.66 18.51 21.54
N ILE A 185 -11.38 18.26 21.31
CA ILE A 185 -10.88 17.60 20.09
C ILE A 185 -9.81 16.57 20.45
N LYS A 186 -9.48 15.71 19.51
CA LYS A 186 -8.30 14.86 19.62
C LYS A 186 -7.04 15.69 19.43
N LEU A 187 -6.03 15.43 20.27
CA LEU A 187 -4.72 16.05 20.17
C LEU A 187 -4.02 15.66 18.86
N TYR A 188 -4.10 14.38 18.53
CA TYR A 188 -3.47 13.83 17.33
C TYR A 188 -4.37 12.78 16.67
N ASN A 189 -4.18 12.62 15.36
CA ASN A 189 -4.75 11.53 14.62
C ASN A 189 -3.77 10.36 14.60
N ASN A 190 -4.24 9.19 15.00
CA ASN A 190 -3.46 7.96 14.83
C ASN A 190 -3.29 7.71 13.34
N SER A 191 -2.10 7.95 12.83
CA SER A 191 -1.77 7.52 11.48
C SER A 191 -1.65 6.00 11.55
N PHE A 192 -2.62 5.29 10.98
CA PHE A 192 -2.42 3.88 10.69
C PHE A 192 -1.30 3.78 9.65
N VAL A 193 -0.06 3.64 10.10
CA VAL A 193 1.13 3.39 9.26
C VAL A 193 0.94 2.14 8.38
N TYR A 194 -0.10 1.34 8.67
CA TYR A 194 -0.42 0.10 7.97
C TYR A 194 -1.38 0.26 6.77
N LEU A 195 -2.02 1.42 6.59
CA LEU A 195 -2.94 1.58 5.45
C LEU A 195 -2.25 1.42 4.07
N PRO A 196 -1.06 2.00 3.83
CA PRO A 196 -0.37 1.79 2.56
C PRO A 196 0.08 0.35 2.36
N SER A 197 0.46 -0.37 3.41
CA SER A 197 0.84 -1.79 3.29
C SER A 197 -0.36 -2.70 3.01
N LEU A 198 -1.53 -2.42 3.60
CA LEU A 198 -2.76 -3.17 3.32
C LEU A 198 -3.27 -2.89 1.91
N SER A 199 -3.25 -1.63 1.45
CA SER A 199 -3.63 -1.27 0.08
C SER A 199 -2.67 -1.88 -0.94
N SER A 200 -1.37 -1.87 -0.68
CA SER A 200 -0.36 -2.51 -1.53
C SER A 200 -0.56 -4.01 -1.61
N PHE A 201 -0.88 -4.67 -0.50
CA PHE A 201 -1.20 -6.09 -0.48
C PHE A 201 -2.46 -6.42 -1.28
N LEU A 202 -3.52 -5.62 -1.15
CA LEU A 202 -4.76 -5.80 -1.92
C LEU A 202 -4.54 -5.58 -3.43
N ILE A 203 -3.73 -4.60 -3.81
CA ILE A 203 -3.35 -4.36 -5.22
C ILE A 203 -2.55 -5.56 -5.77
N LEU A 204 -1.57 -6.08 -5.02
CA LEU A 204 -0.79 -7.26 -5.43
C LEU A 204 -1.68 -8.50 -5.55
N LEU A 205 -2.60 -8.72 -4.62
CA LEU A 205 -3.56 -9.81 -4.67
C LEU A 205 -4.47 -9.69 -5.91
N PHE A 206 -4.99 -8.49 -6.20
CA PHE A 206 -5.79 -8.24 -7.38
C PHE A 206 -5.02 -8.50 -8.68
N LEU A 207 -3.77 -8.02 -8.77
CA LEU A 207 -2.89 -8.28 -9.92
C LEU A 207 -2.59 -9.78 -10.09
N ALA A 208 -2.36 -10.51 -9.00
CA ALA A 208 -2.16 -11.95 -9.04
C ALA A 208 -3.41 -12.69 -9.54
N LEU A 209 -4.59 -12.33 -9.07
CA LEU A 209 -5.85 -12.90 -9.55
C LEU A 209 -6.13 -12.56 -11.02
N LEU A 210 -5.83 -11.32 -11.42
CA LEU A 210 -5.95 -10.89 -12.81
C LEU A 210 -4.99 -11.67 -13.72
N THR A 211 -3.75 -11.89 -13.32
CA THR A 211 -2.77 -12.67 -14.09
C THR A 211 -3.20 -14.13 -14.22
N ILE A 212 -3.70 -14.74 -13.15
CA ILE A 212 -4.26 -16.11 -13.18
C ILE A 212 -5.44 -16.17 -14.15
N TYR A 213 -6.37 -15.21 -14.06
CA TYR A 213 -7.52 -15.13 -14.96
C TYR A 213 -7.09 -14.99 -16.44
N VAL A 214 -6.15 -14.11 -16.73
CA VAL A 214 -5.61 -13.89 -18.08
C VAL A 214 -4.91 -15.16 -18.59
N ILE A 215 -4.04 -15.76 -17.78
CA ILE A 215 -3.35 -17.01 -18.15
C ILE A 215 -4.36 -18.13 -18.42
N ASP A 216 -5.37 -18.27 -17.59
CA ASP A 216 -6.40 -19.29 -17.76
C ASP A 216 -7.22 -19.05 -19.03
N LYS A 217 -7.63 -17.81 -19.30
CA LYS A 217 -8.32 -17.41 -20.53
C LYS A 217 -7.48 -17.67 -21.80
N PHE A 218 -6.18 -17.41 -21.77
CA PHE A 218 -5.29 -17.70 -22.90
C PHE A 218 -5.02 -19.20 -23.04
N ARG A 219 -4.85 -19.96 -21.96
CA ARG A 219 -4.66 -21.41 -22.00
C ARG A 219 -5.86 -22.17 -22.54
N PHE A 220 -7.09 -21.70 -22.32
CA PHE A 220 -8.29 -22.35 -22.87
C PHE A 220 -8.41 -22.27 -24.38
N ASN A 221 -7.68 -21.41 -25.04
CA ASN A 221 -7.74 -21.21 -26.49
C ASN A 221 -6.61 -21.94 -27.28
N TYR A 222 -5.74 -22.67 -26.55
CA TYR A 222 -4.70 -23.44 -27.25
C TYR A 222 -5.25 -24.73 -27.81
N ILE A 223 -5.01 -24.92 -29.12
CA ILE A 223 -5.22 -26.19 -29.81
C ILE A 223 -3.84 -26.77 -30.07
N LEU A 224 -3.57 -27.96 -29.58
CA LEU A 224 -2.30 -28.64 -29.78
C LEU A 224 -2.53 -29.96 -30.56
N LEU A 225 -1.87 -30.10 -31.69
CA LEU A 225 -1.79 -31.38 -32.40
C LEU A 225 -0.50 -32.09 -32.02
N ASN A 226 -0.61 -33.29 -31.42
CA ASN A 226 0.51 -34.15 -31.08
C ASN A 226 0.38 -35.51 -31.79
N SER A 227 1.29 -36.45 -31.49
CA SER A 227 1.28 -37.81 -32.10
C SER A 227 0.05 -38.67 -31.71
N LYS A 228 -0.66 -38.30 -30.62
CA LYS A 228 -1.81 -39.05 -30.10
C LYS A 228 -3.16 -38.46 -30.50
N GLY A 229 -3.20 -37.19 -30.95
CA GLY A 229 -4.44 -36.54 -31.30
C GLY A 229 -4.45 -35.00 -31.08
N ILE A 230 -5.63 -34.46 -30.94
CA ILE A 230 -5.85 -33.01 -30.70
C ILE A 230 -6.19 -32.75 -29.24
N VAL A 231 -5.39 -31.91 -28.60
CA VAL A 231 -5.73 -31.36 -27.30
C VAL A 231 -6.51 -30.06 -27.49
N TYR A 232 -7.75 -30.05 -27.08
CA TYR A 232 -8.63 -28.90 -27.14
C TYR A 232 -9.34 -28.74 -25.80
N ARG A 233 -9.32 -27.54 -25.22
CA ARG A 233 -9.88 -27.27 -23.90
C ARG A 233 -9.39 -28.26 -22.81
N ARG A 234 -8.10 -28.60 -22.85
CA ARG A 234 -7.43 -29.54 -21.92
C ARG A 234 -7.87 -31.03 -22.11
N VAL A 235 -8.75 -31.31 -23.05
CA VAL A 235 -9.18 -32.69 -23.35
C VAL A 235 -8.38 -33.20 -24.51
N LEU A 236 -7.76 -34.37 -24.35
CA LEU A 236 -7.11 -35.08 -25.44
C LEU A 236 -8.16 -35.87 -26.22
N ASN A 237 -8.35 -35.50 -27.46
CA ASN A 237 -9.20 -36.20 -28.39
C ASN A 237 -8.32 -37.08 -29.29
N ASN A 238 -8.41 -38.36 -29.09
CA ASN A 238 -7.55 -39.34 -29.76
C ASN A 238 -7.84 -39.38 -31.26
N LEU A 239 -6.77 -39.31 -32.05
CA LEU A 239 -6.78 -39.54 -33.50
C LEU A 239 -5.92 -40.74 -33.82
N SER A 240 -6.30 -41.51 -34.85
CA SER A 240 -5.46 -42.55 -35.38
C SER A 240 -4.20 -41.95 -36.02
N VAL A 241 -3.15 -42.78 -36.17
CA VAL A 241 -1.89 -42.34 -36.81
C VAL A 241 -2.15 -41.75 -38.21
N LYS A 242 -3.05 -42.36 -38.98
CA LYS A 242 -3.45 -41.89 -40.32
C LYS A 242 -4.12 -40.53 -40.28
N GLU A 243 -5.01 -40.30 -39.30
CA GLU A 243 -5.68 -39.02 -39.09
C GLU A 243 -4.70 -37.92 -38.64
N VAL A 244 -3.74 -38.22 -37.79
CA VAL A 244 -2.69 -37.28 -37.38
C VAL A 244 -1.82 -36.87 -38.58
N VAL A 245 -1.40 -37.85 -39.42
CA VAL A 245 -0.61 -37.57 -40.61
C VAL A 245 -1.40 -36.69 -41.59
N PHE A 246 -2.68 -36.99 -41.81
CA PHE A 246 -3.58 -36.21 -42.65
C PHE A 246 -3.69 -34.75 -42.11
N MET A 247 -3.93 -34.56 -40.82
CA MET A 247 -4.03 -33.26 -40.21
C MET A 247 -2.72 -32.46 -40.30
N LYS A 248 -1.58 -33.07 -40.00
CA LYS A 248 -0.26 -32.44 -40.16
C LYS A 248 -0.02 -31.96 -41.59
N GLN A 249 -0.38 -32.75 -42.60
CA GLN A 249 -0.16 -32.42 -44.00
C GLN A 249 -1.04 -31.24 -44.43
N ILE A 250 -2.33 -31.23 -44.07
CA ILE A 250 -3.26 -30.13 -44.40
C ILE A 250 -2.86 -28.82 -43.71
N ILE A 251 -2.41 -28.89 -42.46
CA ILE A 251 -1.95 -27.72 -41.72
C ILE A 251 -0.67 -27.14 -42.34
N LYS A 252 0.25 -28.00 -42.77
CA LYS A 252 1.53 -27.58 -43.33
C LYS A 252 1.40 -26.96 -44.74
N VAL A 253 0.54 -27.49 -45.56
CA VAL A 253 0.44 -27.14 -47.00
C VAL A 253 -0.80 -26.31 -47.31
N GLY A 254 -1.80 -26.32 -46.45
CA GLY A 254 -3.09 -25.64 -46.59
C GLY A 254 -4.13 -26.52 -47.31
N PHE A 255 -3.73 -27.57 -47.99
CA PHE A 255 -4.61 -28.54 -48.66
C PHE A 255 -3.95 -29.91 -48.78
N ILE A 256 -4.74 -30.92 -49.07
CA ILE A 256 -4.26 -32.28 -49.40
C ILE A 256 -4.99 -32.81 -50.60
N SER A 257 -4.25 -33.35 -51.60
CA SER A 257 -4.85 -33.90 -52.81
C SER A 257 -5.44 -35.29 -52.58
N THR A 258 -6.40 -35.67 -53.41
CA THR A 258 -6.98 -37.07 -53.46
C THR A 258 -5.90 -38.15 -53.49
N LYS A 259 -4.85 -37.94 -54.30
CA LYS A 259 -3.71 -38.89 -54.43
C LYS A 259 -2.96 -38.99 -53.05
N SER A 260 -2.72 -37.93 -52.40
CA SER A 260 -2.05 -37.95 -51.09
C SER A 260 -2.91 -38.58 -50.00
N VAL A 261 -4.23 -38.34 -50.00
CA VAL A 261 -5.15 -39.00 -49.05
C VAL A 261 -5.15 -40.51 -49.29
N LEU A 262 -5.23 -40.93 -50.55
CA LEU A 262 -5.15 -42.36 -50.91
C LEU A 262 -3.87 -43.02 -50.39
N LYS A 263 -2.70 -42.40 -50.55
CA LYS A 263 -1.44 -42.91 -49.99
C LYS A 263 -1.47 -43.11 -48.46
N ILE A 264 -2.24 -42.30 -47.72
CA ILE A 264 -2.37 -42.42 -46.28
C ILE A 264 -3.26 -43.63 -45.90
N VAL A 265 -4.31 -43.87 -46.65
CA VAL A 265 -5.36 -44.81 -46.24
C VAL A 265 -5.37 -46.13 -47.04
N GLU A 266 -4.74 -46.14 -48.20
CA GLU A 266 -4.78 -47.33 -49.13
C GLU A 266 -4.34 -48.61 -48.41
N ASN A 267 -4.98 -49.72 -48.85
CA ASN A 267 -4.58 -51.04 -48.49
C ASN A 267 -4.15 -51.71 -49.81
N THR A 268 -2.88 -52.10 -49.95
CA THR A 268 -2.27 -52.71 -51.15
C THR A 268 -2.92 -53.99 -51.54
N ASN A 269 -3.62 -54.65 -50.61
CA ASN A 269 -4.30 -55.95 -50.91
C ASN A 269 -5.72 -55.76 -51.50
N LEU A 270 -6.16 -54.49 -51.67
CA LEU A 270 -7.51 -54.21 -52.16
C LEU A 270 -7.47 -53.50 -53.50
N SER A 271 -8.52 -53.73 -54.30
CA SER A 271 -8.67 -53.09 -55.61
C SER A 271 -8.80 -51.55 -55.48
N TYR A 272 -8.43 -50.84 -56.56
CA TYR A 272 -8.52 -49.34 -56.55
C TYR A 272 -9.93 -48.81 -56.22
N PRO A 273 -11.05 -49.37 -56.79
CA PRO A 273 -12.39 -48.93 -56.39
C PRO A 273 -12.69 -49.09 -54.86
N HIS A 274 -12.11 -50.11 -54.23
CA HIS A 274 -12.28 -50.37 -52.84
C HIS A 274 -11.50 -49.34 -52.03
N ASN A 275 -10.30 -49.00 -52.44
CA ASN A 275 -9.49 -47.95 -51.79
C ASN A 275 -10.14 -46.56 -51.92
N ILE A 276 -10.86 -46.26 -52.98
CA ILE A 276 -11.67 -45.03 -53.09
C ILE A 276 -12.77 -45.02 -52.05
N LYS A 277 -13.50 -46.12 -51.82
CA LYS A 277 -14.52 -46.18 -50.73
C LYS A 277 -13.91 -45.98 -49.35
N ILE A 278 -12.75 -46.59 -49.10
CA ILE A 278 -12.03 -46.38 -47.80
C ILE A 278 -11.64 -44.90 -47.61
N LYS A 279 -11.14 -44.26 -48.66
CA LYS A 279 -10.82 -42.83 -48.64
C LYS A 279 -12.05 -41.97 -48.33
N ASP A 280 -13.17 -42.24 -49.00
CA ASP A 280 -14.40 -41.46 -48.79
C ASP A 280 -14.95 -41.64 -47.38
N GLN A 281 -14.90 -42.87 -46.86
CA GLN A 281 -15.26 -43.14 -45.48
C GLN A 281 -14.32 -42.39 -44.48
N PHE A 282 -13.02 -42.46 -44.71
CA PHE A 282 -12.01 -41.75 -43.88
C PHE A 282 -12.24 -40.23 -43.83
N ILE A 283 -12.58 -39.61 -44.96
CA ILE A 283 -12.90 -38.18 -44.99
C ILE A 283 -14.20 -37.86 -44.21
N LYS A 284 -15.21 -38.73 -44.32
CA LYS A 284 -16.44 -38.57 -43.51
C LYS A 284 -16.17 -38.69 -42.02
N ASP A 285 -15.38 -39.69 -41.62
CA ASP A 285 -15.07 -39.94 -40.22
C ASP A 285 -14.26 -38.80 -39.60
N ILE A 286 -13.25 -38.27 -40.32
CA ILE A 286 -12.46 -37.14 -39.86
C ILE A 286 -13.32 -35.86 -39.73
N ASN A 287 -14.22 -35.62 -40.72
CA ASN A 287 -15.13 -34.49 -40.61
C ASN A 287 -16.03 -34.61 -39.40
N LEU A 288 -16.59 -35.76 -39.10
CA LEU A 288 -17.43 -36.00 -37.95
C LEU A 288 -16.66 -35.80 -36.67
N LYS A 289 -15.44 -36.34 -36.55
CA LYS A 289 -14.58 -36.16 -35.39
C LYS A 289 -14.23 -34.70 -35.15
N LEU A 290 -13.81 -33.97 -36.17
CA LEU A 290 -13.47 -32.55 -36.05
C LEU A 290 -14.71 -31.71 -35.67
N LYS A 291 -15.88 -32.02 -36.26
CA LYS A 291 -17.15 -31.38 -35.88
C LYS A 291 -17.45 -31.57 -34.39
N THR A 292 -17.29 -32.80 -33.89
CA THR A 292 -17.52 -33.14 -32.49
C THR A 292 -16.48 -32.46 -31.55
N ILE A 293 -15.19 -32.58 -31.88
CA ILE A 293 -14.09 -31.99 -31.06
C ILE A 293 -14.28 -30.49 -30.87
N PHE A 294 -14.62 -29.78 -31.95
CA PHE A 294 -14.71 -28.32 -31.92
C PHE A 294 -16.14 -27.81 -31.69
N ASN A 295 -17.11 -28.72 -31.54
CA ASN A 295 -18.53 -28.41 -31.37
C ASN A 295 -19.03 -27.37 -32.38
N LYS A 296 -18.91 -27.73 -33.69
CA LYS A 296 -19.28 -26.88 -34.82
C LYS A 296 -20.35 -27.52 -35.67
N ASP A 297 -21.33 -26.73 -36.14
CA ASP A 297 -22.42 -27.24 -36.97
C ASP A 297 -22.07 -27.35 -38.47
N TYR A 298 -21.01 -26.67 -38.92
CA TYR A 298 -20.55 -26.70 -40.30
C TYR A 298 -19.51 -27.81 -40.52
N THR A 299 -19.36 -28.22 -41.79
CA THR A 299 -18.40 -29.23 -42.21
C THR A 299 -16.97 -28.67 -42.19
N PRO A 300 -16.03 -29.22 -41.39
CA PRO A 300 -14.67 -28.70 -41.24
C PRO A 300 -13.82 -28.76 -42.51
N LEU A 301 -14.03 -29.79 -43.36
CA LEU A 301 -13.30 -29.97 -44.60
C LEU A 301 -14.18 -29.66 -45.80
N GLU A 302 -13.64 -28.91 -46.74
CA GLU A 302 -14.24 -28.62 -48.03
C GLU A 302 -13.45 -29.32 -49.16
N VAL A 303 -14.12 -29.56 -50.28
CA VAL A 303 -13.52 -30.14 -51.46
C VAL A 303 -13.57 -29.13 -52.60
N ARG A 304 -12.41 -28.86 -53.20
CA ARG A 304 -12.35 -28.04 -54.42
C ARG A 304 -11.60 -28.80 -55.54
N SER A 305 -11.79 -28.38 -56.78
CA SER A 305 -10.95 -28.81 -57.89
C SER A 305 -9.58 -28.13 -57.79
N SER A 306 -8.51 -28.87 -58.12
CA SER A 306 -7.16 -28.31 -58.15
C SER A 306 -7.02 -27.24 -59.23
N SER A 307 -6.31 -26.18 -58.95
CA SER A 307 -6.00 -25.12 -59.94
C SER A 307 -5.13 -25.57 -61.05
N LYS A 308 -4.40 -26.70 -60.88
CA LYS A 308 -3.49 -27.29 -61.90
C LYS A 308 -4.18 -28.31 -62.79
N ASP A 309 -5.15 -29.05 -62.28
CA ASP A 309 -5.92 -30.06 -63.03
C ASP A 309 -7.30 -30.23 -62.38
N ALA A 310 -8.35 -29.83 -63.07
CA ALA A 310 -9.72 -29.86 -62.58
C ALA A 310 -10.23 -31.25 -62.19
N ARG A 311 -9.59 -32.32 -62.68
CA ARG A 311 -9.90 -33.71 -62.34
C ARG A 311 -9.40 -34.10 -60.94
N ILE A 312 -8.41 -33.34 -60.37
CA ILE A 312 -7.84 -33.63 -59.11
C ILE A 312 -8.65 -32.84 -58.06
N LYS A 313 -9.23 -33.55 -57.08
CA LYS A 313 -9.89 -32.94 -55.94
C LYS A 313 -8.86 -32.70 -54.84
N GLU A 314 -8.96 -31.54 -54.22
CA GLU A 314 -8.21 -31.10 -53.06
C GLU A 314 -9.14 -30.93 -51.87
N TYR A 315 -8.69 -31.39 -50.68
CA TYR A 315 -9.38 -31.19 -49.40
C TYR A 315 -8.67 -30.10 -48.63
N LEU A 316 -9.41 -29.14 -48.16
CA LEU A 316 -8.91 -28.00 -47.38
C LEU A 316 -9.85 -27.72 -46.22
N PHE A 317 -9.38 -26.96 -45.25
CA PHE A 317 -10.26 -26.52 -44.19
C PHE A 317 -11.18 -25.41 -44.69
N ASN A 318 -12.46 -25.50 -44.29
CA ASN A 318 -13.43 -24.42 -44.47
C ASN A 318 -12.90 -23.11 -43.88
N GLU A 319 -13.22 -21.97 -44.49
CA GLU A 319 -12.73 -20.65 -44.02
C GLU A 319 -12.99 -20.40 -42.54
N ASN A 320 -14.20 -20.75 -42.03
CA ASN A 320 -14.55 -20.59 -40.64
C ASN A 320 -13.74 -21.51 -39.72
N PHE A 321 -13.43 -22.72 -40.18
CA PHE A 321 -12.60 -23.68 -39.45
C PHE A 321 -11.11 -23.29 -39.50
N ASN A 322 -10.67 -22.68 -40.57
CA ASN A 322 -9.32 -22.18 -40.74
C ASN A 322 -8.98 -21.09 -39.71
N LYS A 323 -9.95 -20.22 -39.32
CA LYS A 323 -9.79 -19.26 -38.24
C LYS A 323 -9.57 -19.92 -36.87
N VAL A 324 -10.16 -21.08 -36.65
CA VAL A 324 -9.96 -21.89 -35.45
C VAL A 324 -8.57 -22.55 -35.46
N ILE A 325 -8.19 -23.11 -36.59
CA ILE A 325 -6.91 -23.84 -36.75
C ILE A 325 -5.68 -22.93 -36.80
N LYS A 326 -5.79 -21.67 -37.24
CA LYS A 326 -4.69 -20.70 -37.16
C LYS A 326 -4.14 -20.51 -35.71
N ARG A 327 -4.88 -20.95 -34.70
CA ARG A 327 -4.46 -20.99 -33.29
C ARG A 327 -3.79 -22.31 -32.90
N LEU A 328 -3.58 -23.19 -33.83
CA LEU A 328 -3.07 -24.53 -33.59
C LEU A 328 -1.54 -24.52 -33.60
N SER A 329 -0.94 -24.86 -32.49
CA SER A 329 0.50 -25.10 -32.40
C SER A 329 0.76 -26.59 -32.70
N VAL A 330 1.55 -26.85 -33.75
CA VAL A 330 1.99 -28.22 -34.07
C VAL A 330 3.26 -28.50 -33.29
N LYS A 331 3.19 -29.38 -32.29
CA LYS A 331 4.41 -29.99 -31.76
C LYS A 331 4.86 -31.09 -32.71
N VAL A 332 6.00 -30.89 -33.34
CA VAL A 332 6.70 -31.88 -34.14
C VAL A 332 7.24 -32.97 -33.25
#